data_04d07457eaea858108a670e49f4cf6c8
#
_entry.id   04d07457eaea858108a670e49f4cf6c8
#
_cell.length_a   1.000
_cell.length_b   1.000
_cell.length_c   1.000
_cell.angle_alpha   90.00
_cell.angle_beta   90.00
_cell.angle_gamma   90.00
#
_symmetry.space_group_name_H-M   'P 1'
#
loop_
_entity.id
_entity.type
_entity.pdbx_description
1 polymer ?
#
loop_
_entity_poly.entity_id
_entity_poly.type
_entity_poly.pdbx_seq_one_letter_code
_entity_poly.pdbx_strand_id
1 'polypeptide(L)'
;MKLEGKTAIVTGASSGIGAAISRALRAEGARVAGGARRVDRVETDVALELDVTDPASAEGFVAAAVEQLGGVDVLVNNAGLALGRDPFDDSTEADEEVVLETNVHGLIRMTRLVLPHLRDGGHIVNMGSVAGRAAYPNGSLYVTSKFAVHGFTQALREDLLGRPIRITNVAPGLVETDFSKVRFRGDEAKASAVYADVALGGPVRPEDVAECVLFALTRPANVNVDEIVVTALAQSSGARILREE
;
A
#
# COMPACT_ATOMS: atom_id res chain seq x y z
N MET A 1 21.68 4.61 10.87
CA MET A 1 20.45 4.39 10.10
C MET A 1 20.12 2.90 10.14
N LYS A 2 18.86 2.56 10.39
CA LYS A 2 18.49 1.14 10.65
C LYS A 2 18.39 0.29 9.37
N LEU A 3 18.32 0.94 8.20
CA LEU A 3 18.20 0.29 6.90
C LEU A 3 19.38 0.61 5.98
N GLU A 4 20.52 0.99 6.55
CA GLU A 4 21.76 1.26 5.81
C GLU A 4 22.15 0.08 4.91
N GLY A 5 22.39 0.34 3.63
CA GLY A 5 22.77 -0.67 2.63
C GLY A 5 21.62 -1.58 2.19
N LYS A 6 20.39 -1.39 2.68
CA LYS A 6 19.21 -2.10 2.23
C LYS A 6 18.64 -1.49 0.96
N THR A 7 17.97 -2.31 0.17
CA THR A 7 17.31 -1.91 -1.06
C THR A 7 15.81 -2.20 -1.00
N ALA A 8 15.01 -1.28 -1.51
CA ALA A 8 13.55 -1.40 -1.45
C ALA A 8 12.89 -1.07 -2.79
N ILE A 9 11.83 -1.80 -3.11
CA ILE A 9 10.89 -1.47 -4.18
C ILE A 9 9.58 -0.98 -3.54
N VAL A 10 9.07 0.18 -4.00
CA VAL A 10 7.80 0.74 -3.54
C VAL A 10 6.90 1.00 -4.75
N THR A 11 5.74 0.35 -4.81
CA THR A 11 4.73 0.60 -5.85
C THR A 11 3.80 1.74 -5.45
N GLY A 12 3.35 2.55 -6.41
CA GLY A 12 2.51 3.71 -6.14
C GLY A 12 3.25 4.83 -5.40
N ALA A 13 4.55 5.00 -5.68
CA ALA A 13 5.46 5.93 -4.98
C ALA A 13 5.27 7.42 -5.33
N SER A 14 4.36 7.77 -6.24
CA SER A 14 4.18 9.15 -6.73
C SER A 14 3.38 10.07 -5.80
N SER A 15 2.70 9.54 -4.78
CA SER A 15 1.87 10.36 -3.87
C SER A 15 1.50 9.60 -2.59
N GLY A 16 0.93 10.33 -1.62
CA GLY A 16 0.32 9.77 -0.42
C GLY A 16 1.23 8.84 0.37
N ILE A 17 0.69 7.69 0.77
CA ILE A 17 1.40 6.71 1.62
C ILE A 17 2.68 6.20 0.95
N GLY A 18 2.64 5.88 -0.36
CA GLY A 18 3.82 5.36 -1.07
C GLY A 18 4.98 6.34 -1.12
N ALA A 19 4.69 7.63 -1.35
CA ALA A 19 5.70 8.69 -1.30
C ALA A 19 6.26 8.88 0.12
N ALA A 20 5.41 8.85 1.15
CA ALA A 20 5.84 8.95 2.54
C ALA A 20 6.73 7.76 2.96
N ILE A 21 6.34 6.53 2.59
CA ILE A 21 7.16 5.33 2.83
C ILE A 21 8.52 5.46 2.12
N SER A 22 8.53 5.88 0.86
CA SER A 22 9.79 6.05 0.10
C SER A 22 10.73 7.04 0.79
N ARG A 23 10.22 8.19 1.25
CA ARG A 23 11.00 9.16 2.02
C ARG A 23 11.53 8.59 3.33
N ALA A 24 10.68 7.88 4.07
CA ALA A 24 11.04 7.29 5.37
C ALA A 24 12.11 6.21 5.22
N LEU A 25 12.01 5.33 4.22
CA LEU A 25 13.02 4.31 3.92
C LEU A 25 14.37 4.93 3.57
N ARG A 26 14.38 5.97 2.73
CA ARG A 26 15.61 6.69 2.35
C ARG A 26 16.24 7.42 3.54
N ALA A 27 15.43 8.02 4.40
CA ALA A 27 15.89 8.66 5.64
C ALA A 27 16.59 7.66 6.60
N GLU A 28 16.18 6.40 6.57
CA GLU A 28 16.82 5.30 7.33
C GLU A 28 17.98 4.63 6.58
N GLY A 29 18.38 5.15 5.42
CA GLY A 29 19.57 4.73 4.68
C GLY A 29 19.32 3.65 3.62
N ALA A 30 18.06 3.30 3.35
CA ALA A 30 17.75 2.40 2.26
C ALA A 30 17.83 3.10 0.91
N ARG A 31 18.26 2.38 -0.12
CA ARG A 31 18.15 2.79 -1.51
C ARG A 31 16.83 2.32 -2.11
N VAL A 32 16.04 3.23 -2.66
CA VAL A 32 14.65 2.97 -3.04
C VAL A 32 14.45 3.10 -4.54
N ALA A 33 13.87 2.06 -5.16
CA ALA A 33 13.24 2.13 -6.47
C ALA A 33 11.73 2.35 -6.31
N GLY A 34 11.24 3.48 -6.78
CA GLY A 34 9.83 3.83 -6.76
C GLY A 34 9.20 3.65 -8.14
N GLY A 35 8.02 3.00 -8.18
CA GLY A 35 7.25 2.82 -9.39
C GLY A 35 5.88 3.49 -9.33
N ALA A 36 5.51 4.19 -10.39
CA ALA A 36 4.17 4.76 -10.58
C ALA A 36 3.92 5.14 -12.04
N ARG A 37 2.64 5.26 -12.44
CA ARG A 37 2.26 5.77 -13.76
C ARG A 37 2.70 7.22 -13.98
N ARG A 38 2.73 8.03 -12.93
CA ARG A 38 3.20 9.43 -12.93
C ARG A 38 4.64 9.46 -12.42
N VAL A 39 5.56 8.98 -13.24
CA VAL A 39 6.98 8.85 -12.88
C VAL A 39 7.64 10.20 -12.54
N ASP A 40 7.18 11.28 -13.16
CA ASP A 40 7.60 12.67 -12.91
C ASP A 40 7.39 13.13 -11.44
N ARG A 41 6.55 12.42 -10.69
CA ARG A 41 6.25 12.68 -9.26
C ARG A 41 6.91 11.68 -8.31
N VAL A 42 7.75 10.80 -8.81
CA VAL A 42 8.42 9.80 -7.98
C VAL A 42 9.76 10.34 -7.48
N GLU A 43 9.83 10.60 -6.18
CA GLU A 43 11.01 11.16 -5.51
C GLU A 43 11.83 10.07 -4.81
N THR A 44 12.48 9.19 -5.58
CA THR A 44 13.28 8.06 -5.10
C THR A 44 14.66 8.03 -5.77
N ASP A 45 15.54 7.13 -5.31
CA ASP A 45 16.89 6.99 -5.89
C ASP A 45 16.83 6.42 -7.31
N VAL A 46 15.84 5.62 -7.59
CA VAL A 46 15.50 5.05 -8.90
C VAL A 46 14.01 5.28 -9.13
N ALA A 47 13.66 6.18 -10.04
CA ALA A 47 12.28 6.48 -10.41
C ALA A 47 11.96 5.82 -11.77
N LEU A 48 10.97 4.94 -11.82
CA LEU A 48 10.61 4.18 -13.01
C LEU A 48 9.09 4.20 -13.24
N GLU A 49 8.68 4.18 -14.49
CA GLU A 49 7.28 4.03 -14.83
C GLU A 49 6.78 2.63 -14.46
N LEU A 50 5.57 2.58 -13.86
CA LEU A 50 4.93 1.32 -13.48
C LEU A 50 3.41 1.47 -13.53
N ASP A 51 2.79 0.64 -14.34
CA ASP A 51 1.38 0.27 -14.20
C ASP A 51 1.30 -1.18 -13.72
N VAL A 52 0.85 -1.37 -12.49
CA VAL A 52 0.75 -2.73 -11.88
C VAL A 52 -0.31 -3.59 -12.56
N THR A 53 -1.23 -2.99 -13.34
CA THR A 53 -2.27 -3.71 -14.08
C THR A 53 -1.76 -4.26 -15.41
N ASP A 54 -0.68 -3.69 -15.96
CA ASP A 54 -0.04 -4.15 -17.19
C ASP A 54 1.12 -5.11 -16.89
N PRO A 55 1.04 -6.38 -17.32
CA PRO A 55 2.11 -7.36 -17.12
C PRO A 55 3.46 -6.92 -17.68
N ALA A 56 3.50 -6.35 -18.89
CA ALA A 56 4.74 -5.94 -19.53
C ALA A 56 5.40 -4.75 -18.81
N SER A 57 4.59 -3.79 -18.36
CA SER A 57 5.07 -2.68 -17.51
C SER A 57 5.65 -3.19 -16.20
N ALA A 58 4.97 -4.13 -15.53
CA ALA A 58 5.44 -4.69 -14.25
C ALA A 58 6.74 -5.48 -14.41
N GLU A 59 6.86 -6.30 -15.46
CA GLU A 59 8.09 -7.06 -15.78
C GLU A 59 9.27 -6.13 -16.08
N GLY A 60 9.07 -5.14 -16.94
CA GLY A 60 10.10 -4.15 -17.28
C GLY A 60 10.55 -3.34 -16.08
N PHE A 61 9.60 -2.91 -15.25
CA PHE A 61 9.89 -2.18 -14.00
C PHE A 61 10.74 -3.03 -13.04
N VAL A 62 10.35 -4.30 -12.79
CA VAL A 62 11.08 -5.16 -11.85
C VAL A 62 12.49 -5.45 -12.36
N ALA A 63 12.64 -5.76 -13.65
CA ALA A 63 13.95 -6.01 -14.25
C ALA A 63 14.88 -4.81 -14.08
N ALA A 64 14.42 -3.61 -14.43
CA ALA A 64 15.21 -2.38 -14.30
C ALA A 64 15.51 -2.01 -12.84
N ALA A 65 14.54 -2.19 -11.93
CA ALA A 65 14.74 -1.91 -10.51
C ALA A 65 15.78 -2.86 -9.90
N VAL A 66 15.68 -4.17 -10.20
CA VAL A 66 16.63 -5.18 -9.72
C VAL A 66 18.05 -4.91 -10.24
N GLU A 67 18.19 -4.58 -11.52
CA GLU A 67 19.48 -4.23 -12.12
C GLU A 67 20.12 -3.03 -11.44
N GLN A 68 19.35 -1.94 -11.26
CA GLN A 68 19.87 -0.70 -10.68
C GLN A 68 20.12 -0.80 -9.18
N LEU A 69 19.33 -1.60 -8.43
CA LEU A 69 19.51 -1.81 -6.99
C LEU A 69 20.55 -2.90 -6.67
N GLY A 70 20.81 -3.82 -7.59
CA GLY A 70 21.68 -4.98 -7.37
C GLY A 70 21.02 -6.08 -6.49
N GLY A 71 19.70 -6.11 -6.40
CA GLY A 71 18.88 -7.06 -5.62
C GLY A 71 17.87 -6.32 -4.74
N VAL A 72 17.00 -7.05 -4.05
CA VAL A 72 15.88 -6.48 -3.28
C VAL A 72 15.87 -7.03 -1.85
N ASP A 73 15.81 -6.15 -0.86
CA ASP A 73 15.59 -6.52 0.55
C ASP A 73 14.13 -6.30 0.98
N VAL A 74 13.45 -5.29 0.41
CA VAL A 74 12.09 -4.92 0.79
C VAL A 74 11.22 -4.71 -0.45
N LEU A 75 10.04 -5.31 -0.44
CA LEU A 75 8.95 -4.99 -1.37
C LEU A 75 7.80 -4.34 -0.59
N VAL A 76 7.41 -3.15 -1.00
CA VAL A 76 6.19 -2.50 -0.50
C VAL A 76 5.15 -2.44 -1.62
N ASN A 77 4.16 -3.32 -1.55
CA ASN A 77 2.98 -3.33 -2.41
C ASN A 77 1.99 -2.28 -1.92
N ASN A 78 2.16 -1.03 -2.36
CA ASN A 78 1.32 0.08 -1.94
C ASN A 78 0.38 0.58 -3.04
N ALA A 79 0.66 0.36 -4.32
CA ALA A 79 -0.24 0.75 -5.41
C ALA A 79 -1.66 0.23 -5.17
N GLY A 80 -2.63 1.12 -5.21
CA GLY A 80 -4.02 0.78 -4.95
C GLY A 80 -4.95 1.98 -5.08
N LEU A 81 -6.21 1.72 -5.33
CA LEU A 81 -7.26 2.73 -5.46
C LEU A 81 -8.63 2.21 -4.98
N ALA A 82 -9.57 3.12 -4.90
CA ALA A 82 -11.00 2.82 -4.81
C ALA A 82 -11.75 3.69 -5.83
N LEU A 83 -12.87 3.19 -6.31
CA LEU A 83 -13.80 3.93 -7.16
C LEU A 83 -15.19 3.92 -6.53
N GLY A 84 -15.83 5.08 -6.51
CA GLY A 84 -17.17 5.27 -5.98
C GLY A 84 -17.32 5.04 -4.47
N ARG A 85 -18.46 5.39 -3.98
CA ARG A 85 -19.02 5.06 -2.66
C ARG A 85 -20.55 5.05 -2.77
N ASP A 86 -21.03 4.44 -3.81
CA ASP A 86 -22.44 4.33 -4.15
C ASP A 86 -22.96 2.93 -3.75
N PRO A 87 -24.26 2.69 -3.64
CA PRO A 87 -24.83 1.36 -3.49
C PRO A 87 -24.31 0.41 -4.58
N PHE A 88 -24.29 -0.89 -4.30
CA PHE A 88 -23.70 -1.88 -5.21
C PHE A 88 -24.40 -1.90 -6.59
N ASP A 89 -25.70 -1.74 -6.60
CA ASP A 89 -26.52 -1.68 -7.83
C ASP A 89 -26.25 -0.46 -8.72
N ASP A 90 -25.61 0.59 -8.19
CA ASP A 90 -25.13 1.74 -8.93
C ASP A 90 -23.65 1.62 -9.37
N SER A 91 -22.95 0.56 -8.96
CA SER A 91 -21.57 0.30 -9.38
C SER A 91 -21.54 -0.34 -10.77
N THR A 92 -20.40 -0.26 -11.46
CA THR A 92 -20.23 -0.83 -12.79
C THR A 92 -19.21 -1.94 -12.80
N GLU A 93 -19.36 -2.92 -13.72
CA GLU A 93 -18.38 -3.98 -13.96
C GLU A 93 -16.99 -3.40 -14.30
N ALA A 94 -16.95 -2.27 -15.05
CA ALA A 94 -15.69 -1.59 -15.34
C ALA A 94 -14.99 -1.04 -14.08
N ASP A 95 -15.73 -0.57 -13.08
CA ASP A 95 -15.17 -0.14 -11.81
C ASP A 95 -14.65 -1.31 -10.99
N GLU A 96 -15.37 -2.42 -11.01
CA GLU A 96 -14.96 -3.67 -10.38
C GLU A 96 -13.63 -4.16 -10.97
N GLU A 97 -13.54 -4.24 -12.29
CA GLU A 97 -12.33 -4.65 -13.00
C GLU A 97 -11.14 -3.77 -12.62
N VAL A 98 -11.27 -2.45 -12.69
CA VAL A 98 -10.19 -1.51 -12.33
C VAL A 98 -9.73 -1.67 -10.88
N VAL A 99 -10.66 -1.83 -9.94
CA VAL A 99 -10.34 -1.97 -8.51
C VAL A 99 -9.63 -3.31 -8.25
N LEU A 100 -10.15 -4.42 -8.80
CA LEU A 100 -9.56 -5.75 -8.58
C LEU A 100 -8.23 -5.91 -9.32
N GLU A 101 -8.12 -5.44 -10.57
CA GLU A 101 -6.85 -5.48 -11.31
C GLU A 101 -5.75 -4.70 -10.60
N THR A 102 -6.06 -3.52 -10.07
CA THR A 102 -5.05 -2.72 -9.37
C THR A 102 -4.71 -3.30 -8.00
N ASN A 103 -5.72 -3.51 -7.14
CA ASN A 103 -5.50 -3.79 -5.73
C ASN A 103 -5.13 -5.24 -5.44
N VAL A 104 -5.58 -6.18 -6.29
CA VAL A 104 -5.40 -7.62 -6.07
C VAL A 104 -4.43 -8.20 -7.09
N HIS A 105 -4.77 -8.20 -8.38
CA HIS A 105 -3.94 -8.82 -9.41
C HIS A 105 -2.59 -8.12 -9.53
N GLY A 106 -2.56 -6.79 -9.49
CA GLY A 106 -1.34 -5.99 -9.50
C GLY A 106 -0.42 -6.31 -8.32
N LEU A 107 -0.97 -6.40 -7.11
CA LEU A 107 -0.20 -6.77 -5.91
C LEU A 107 0.37 -8.20 -6.02
N ILE A 108 -0.44 -9.16 -6.44
CA ILE A 108 -0.01 -10.56 -6.62
C ILE A 108 1.06 -10.64 -7.71
N ARG A 109 0.88 -9.94 -8.83
CA ARG A 109 1.86 -9.84 -9.94
C ARG A 109 3.19 -9.30 -9.46
N MET A 110 3.19 -8.15 -8.78
CA MET A 110 4.41 -7.56 -8.25
C MET A 110 5.11 -8.48 -7.25
N THR A 111 4.36 -9.11 -6.36
CA THR A 111 4.91 -10.10 -5.42
C THR A 111 5.57 -11.26 -6.15
N ARG A 112 4.91 -11.83 -7.17
CA ARG A 112 5.45 -12.96 -7.96
C ARG A 112 6.72 -12.59 -8.70
N LEU A 113 6.78 -11.40 -9.28
CA LEU A 113 7.95 -10.93 -10.03
C LEU A 113 9.14 -10.59 -9.13
N VAL A 114 8.91 -10.02 -7.96
CA VAL A 114 9.99 -9.61 -7.04
C VAL A 114 10.50 -10.77 -6.19
N LEU A 115 9.66 -11.74 -5.83
CA LEU A 115 9.98 -12.83 -4.91
C LEU A 115 11.26 -13.63 -5.28
N PRO A 116 11.57 -13.92 -6.56
CA PRO A 116 12.82 -14.58 -6.95
C PRO A 116 14.08 -13.74 -6.70
N HIS A 117 13.94 -12.43 -6.59
CA HIS A 117 15.03 -11.46 -6.40
C HIS A 117 15.15 -10.99 -4.95
N LEU A 118 14.22 -11.42 -4.09
CA LEU A 118 14.21 -11.04 -2.68
C LEU A 118 15.30 -11.81 -1.92
N ARG A 119 16.20 -11.07 -1.26
CA ARG A 119 17.31 -11.65 -0.51
C ARG A 119 16.83 -12.34 0.76
N ASP A 120 17.65 -13.24 1.27
CA ASP A 120 17.45 -13.83 2.61
C ASP A 120 17.42 -12.75 3.68
N GLY A 121 16.44 -12.82 4.58
CA GLY A 121 16.12 -11.77 5.53
C GLY A 121 15.22 -10.67 4.94
N GLY A 122 14.76 -10.84 3.71
CA GLY A 122 13.89 -9.89 3.02
C GLY A 122 12.50 -9.74 3.66
N HIS A 123 11.77 -8.71 3.24
CA HIS A 123 10.48 -8.38 3.81
C HIS A 123 9.50 -7.90 2.74
N ILE A 124 8.31 -8.48 2.70
CA ILE A 124 7.18 -8.04 1.88
C ILE A 124 6.19 -7.30 2.77
N VAL A 125 5.87 -6.05 2.42
CA VAL A 125 4.84 -5.26 3.08
C VAL A 125 3.70 -5.05 2.12
N ASN A 126 2.51 -5.52 2.47
CA ASN A 126 1.29 -5.32 1.71
C ASN A 126 0.44 -4.23 2.36
N MET A 127 0.01 -3.25 1.56
CA MET A 127 -0.89 -2.20 2.05
C MET A 127 -2.33 -2.70 2.02
N GLY A 128 -2.77 -3.21 3.16
CA GLY A 128 -4.16 -3.55 3.41
C GLY A 128 -5.05 -2.33 3.66
N SER A 129 -6.03 -2.50 4.52
CA SER A 129 -6.93 -1.46 5.03
C SER A 129 -7.76 -2.03 6.17
N VAL A 130 -8.32 -1.19 7.03
CA VAL A 130 -9.42 -1.60 7.93
C VAL A 130 -10.61 -2.18 7.14
N ALA A 131 -10.76 -1.80 5.87
CA ALA A 131 -11.73 -2.37 4.93
C ALA A 131 -11.48 -3.84 4.59
N GLY A 132 -10.29 -4.36 4.82
CA GLY A 132 -9.96 -5.79 4.69
C GLY A 132 -10.26 -6.61 5.95
N ARG A 133 -10.80 -5.98 7.00
CA ARG A 133 -11.13 -6.61 8.29
C ARG A 133 -12.60 -6.52 8.64
N ALA A 134 -13.26 -5.44 8.23
CA ALA A 134 -14.68 -5.23 8.46
C ALA A 134 -15.29 -4.47 7.27
N ALA A 135 -16.45 -4.93 6.82
CA ALA A 135 -17.20 -4.27 5.77
C ALA A 135 -17.87 -2.97 6.29
N TYR A 136 -18.16 -2.08 5.36
CA TYR A 136 -18.92 -0.86 5.61
C TYR A 136 -19.88 -0.59 4.43
N PRO A 137 -20.97 0.16 4.66
CA PRO A 137 -21.94 0.46 3.60
C PRO A 137 -21.31 1.16 2.39
N ASN A 138 -21.75 0.79 1.20
CA ASN A 138 -21.30 1.38 -0.06
C ASN A 138 -19.78 1.23 -0.33
N GLY A 139 -19.22 0.12 0.12
CA GLY A 139 -17.81 -0.17 -0.02
C GLY A 139 -17.51 -1.51 -0.69
N SER A 140 -18.50 -2.19 -1.27
CA SER A 140 -18.42 -3.59 -1.69
C SER A 140 -17.19 -3.91 -2.53
N LEU A 141 -16.89 -3.15 -3.58
CA LEU A 141 -15.73 -3.42 -4.45
C LEU A 141 -14.40 -3.24 -3.71
N TYR A 142 -14.25 -2.10 -3.02
CA TYR A 142 -13.02 -1.83 -2.28
C TYR A 142 -12.83 -2.79 -1.10
N VAL A 143 -13.90 -3.06 -0.35
CA VAL A 143 -13.90 -4.04 0.75
C VAL A 143 -13.47 -5.42 0.22
N THR A 144 -14.09 -5.90 -0.86
CA THR A 144 -13.72 -7.17 -1.50
C THR A 144 -12.24 -7.20 -1.84
N SER A 145 -11.71 -6.17 -2.48
CA SER A 145 -10.29 -6.11 -2.85
C SER A 145 -9.37 -6.15 -1.63
N LYS A 146 -9.74 -5.48 -0.53
CA LYS A 146 -8.90 -5.43 0.68
C LYS A 146 -9.02 -6.69 1.55
N PHE A 147 -10.15 -7.39 1.55
CA PHE A 147 -10.25 -8.74 2.09
C PHE A 147 -9.39 -9.72 1.30
N ALA A 148 -9.36 -9.61 -0.04
CA ALA A 148 -8.49 -10.43 -0.87
C ALA A 148 -7.00 -10.19 -0.56
N VAL A 149 -6.57 -8.94 -0.38
CA VAL A 149 -5.20 -8.59 0.03
C VAL A 149 -4.86 -9.18 1.39
N HIS A 150 -5.78 -9.07 2.36
CA HIS A 150 -5.59 -9.66 3.69
C HIS A 150 -5.43 -11.19 3.62
N GLY A 151 -6.35 -11.88 2.94
CA GLY A 151 -6.31 -13.33 2.76
C GLY A 151 -5.06 -13.79 2.00
N PHE A 152 -4.68 -13.10 0.92
CA PHE A 152 -3.46 -13.38 0.18
C PHE A 152 -2.21 -13.23 1.06
N THR A 153 -2.15 -12.18 1.90
CA THR A 153 -1.02 -11.94 2.79
C THR A 153 -0.84 -13.09 3.78
N GLN A 154 -1.94 -13.58 4.37
CA GLN A 154 -1.92 -14.72 5.28
C GLN A 154 -1.50 -16.01 4.56
N ALA A 155 -2.09 -16.31 3.40
CA ALA A 155 -1.75 -17.50 2.61
C ALA A 155 -0.29 -17.49 2.17
N LEU A 156 0.22 -16.34 1.68
CA LEU A 156 1.61 -16.20 1.28
C LEU A 156 2.57 -16.44 2.47
N ARG A 157 2.16 -16.07 3.69
CA ARG A 157 2.94 -16.33 4.91
C ARG A 157 3.10 -17.84 5.16
N GLU A 158 2.04 -18.63 4.92
CA GLU A 158 2.09 -20.09 5.00
C GLU A 158 2.95 -20.71 3.88
N ASP A 159 2.77 -20.22 2.64
CA ASP A 159 3.51 -20.72 1.47
C ASP A 159 5.02 -20.48 1.58
N LEU A 160 5.43 -19.43 2.28
CA LEU A 160 6.86 -19.09 2.48
C LEU A 160 7.42 -19.57 3.80
N LEU A 161 6.68 -20.40 4.57
CA LEU A 161 7.20 -20.98 5.80
C LEU A 161 8.49 -21.79 5.53
N GLY A 162 9.53 -21.50 6.31
CA GLY A 162 10.86 -22.09 6.12
C GLY A 162 11.82 -21.25 5.26
N ARG A 163 11.31 -20.23 4.55
CA ARG A 163 12.16 -19.22 3.91
C ARG A 163 12.41 -18.07 4.89
N PRO A 164 13.60 -17.47 4.93
CA PRO A 164 13.90 -16.34 5.82
C PRO A 164 13.32 -15.02 5.24
N ILE A 165 12.01 -15.00 4.97
CA ILE A 165 11.27 -13.85 4.42
C ILE A 165 10.14 -13.51 5.39
N ARG A 166 10.07 -12.24 5.76
CA ARG A 166 9.00 -11.70 6.59
C ARG A 166 7.90 -11.12 5.72
N ILE A 167 6.66 -11.17 6.21
CA ILE A 167 5.51 -10.61 5.50
C ILE A 167 4.66 -9.85 6.51
N THR A 168 4.31 -8.61 6.18
CA THR A 168 3.47 -7.76 7.02
C THR A 168 2.31 -7.19 6.22
N ASN A 169 1.10 -7.25 6.77
CA ASN A 169 -0.05 -6.47 6.34
C ASN A 169 -0.11 -5.16 7.15
N VAL A 170 0.01 -4.01 6.50
CA VAL A 170 -0.28 -2.73 7.15
C VAL A 170 -1.69 -2.30 6.72
N ALA A 171 -2.59 -2.15 7.67
CA ALA A 171 -4.01 -1.93 7.46
C ALA A 171 -4.45 -0.53 7.99
N PRO A 172 -4.25 0.54 7.21
CA PRO A 172 -4.65 1.88 7.61
C PRO A 172 -6.17 2.06 7.61
N GLY A 173 -6.62 2.97 8.47
CA GLY A 173 -7.95 3.54 8.43
C GLY A 173 -8.03 4.75 7.50
N LEU A 174 -8.62 5.85 8.03
CA LEU A 174 -8.75 7.11 7.30
C LEU A 174 -7.41 7.85 7.28
N VAL A 175 -6.75 7.86 6.13
CA VAL A 175 -5.48 8.56 5.89
C VAL A 175 -5.71 9.71 4.92
N GLU A 176 -5.28 10.91 5.28
CA GLU A 176 -5.43 12.09 4.42
C GLU A 176 -4.46 12.05 3.24
N THR A 177 -4.98 11.79 2.04
CA THR A 177 -4.22 11.68 0.79
C THR A 177 -5.09 12.03 -0.41
N ASP A 178 -4.49 12.08 -1.60
CA ASP A 178 -5.24 12.19 -2.87
C ASP A 178 -6.09 10.94 -3.22
N PHE A 179 -6.08 9.91 -2.38
CA PHE A 179 -6.87 8.69 -2.59
C PHE A 179 -8.37 8.99 -2.75
N SER A 180 -8.91 9.91 -1.94
CA SER A 180 -10.30 10.32 -2.04
C SER A 180 -10.61 11.06 -3.34
N LYS A 181 -9.67 11.82 -3.91
CA LYS A 181 -9.85 12.45 -5.23
C LYS A 181 -10.00 11.40 -6.33
N VAL A 182 -9.20 10.35 -6.31
CA VAL A 182 -9.32 9.22 -7.25
C VAL A 182 -10.66 8.52 -7.05
N ARG A 183 -11.02 8.23 -5.79
CA ARG A 183 -12.27 7.55 -5.42
C ARG A 183 -13.51 8.28 -5.96
N PHE A 184 -13.52 9.58 -5.88
CA PHE A 184 -14.65 10.42 -6.35
C PHE A 184 -14.40 11.01 -7.73
N ARG A 185 -13.53 10.42 -8.55
CA ARG A 185 -13.29 10.79 -9.96
C ARG A 185 -13.00 12.28 -10.17
N GLY A 186 -12.27 12.89 -9.23
CA GLY A 186 -11.90 14.30 -9.26
C GLY A 186 -12.93 15.25 -8.64
N ASP A 187 -14.04 14.77 -8.08
CA ASP A 187 -14.97 15.59 -7.28
C ASP A 187 -14.28 16.02 -5.97
N GLU A 188 -13.72 17.23 -6.00
CA GLU A 188 -12.96 17.76 -4.87
C GLU A 188 -13.83 18.03 -3.64
N ALA A 189 -15.10 18.38 -3.83
CA ALA A 189 -16.02 18.61 -2.71
C ALA A 189 -16.29 17.32 -1.94
N LYS A 190 -16.59 16.23 -2.64
CA LYS A 190 -16.75 14.91 -2.02
C LYS A 190 -15.44 14.40 -1.40
N ALA A 191 -14.32 14.62 -2.09
CA ALA A 191 -13.01 14.19 -1.60
C ALA A 191 -12.62 14.89 -0.29
N SER A 192 -12.80 16.20 -0.22
CA SER A 192 -12.50 16.99 0.97
C SER A 192 -13.43 16.68 2.14
N ALA A 193 -14.73 16.45 1.86
CA ALA A 193 -15.73 16.10 2.87
C ALA A 193 -15.39 14.79 3.62
N VAL A 194 -14.57 13.91 3.05
CA VAL A 194 -14.10 12.69 3.73
C VAL A 194 -13.28 13.02 4.97
N TYR A 195 -12.48 14.07 4.89
CA TYR A 195 -11.51 14.45 5.94
C TYR A 195 -11.99 15.62 6.81
N ALA A 196 -13.08 16.29 6.41
CA ALA A 196 -13.60 17.45 7.12
C ALA A 196 -14.05 17.07 8.54
N ASP A 197 -13.79 17.96 9.48
CA ASP A 197 -14.30 17.92 10.85
C ASP A 197 -14.02 16.61 11.61
N VAL A 198 -12.98 15.86 11.22
CA VAL A 198 -12.55 14.68 11.98
C VAL A 198 -12.00 15.13 13.32
N ALA A 199 -12.67 14.74 14.40
CA ALA A 199 -12.34 15.16 15.76
C ALA A 199 -11.00 14.57 16.26
N LEU A 200 -10.60 14.98 17.47
CA LEU A 200 -9.46 14.40 18.20
C LEU A 200 -8.13 14.41 17.41
N GLY A 201 -7.87 15.49 16.69
CA GLY A 201 -6.60 15.70 15.99
C GLY A 201 -6.60 15.31 14.51
N GLY A 202 -7.75 14.96 13.97
CA GLY A 202 -7.91 14.72 12.52
C GLY A 202 -7.63 13.30 12.04
N PRO A 203 -7.52 13.11 10.72
CA PRO A 203 -7.19 11.83 10.11
C PRO A 203 -5.73 11.44 10.35
N VAL A 204 -5.40 10.17 10.13
CA VAL A 204 -4.01 9.68 10.06
C VAL A 204 -3.29 10.36 8.91
N ARG A 205 -2.02 10.66 9.07
CA ARG A 205 -1.15 11.19 8.02
C ARG A 205 -0.41 10.06 7.29
N PRO A 206 0.00 10.25 6.04
CA PRO A 206 0.84 9.28 5.34
C PRO A 206 2.13 8.92 6.09
N GLU A 207 2.71 9.88 6.80
CA GLU A 207 3.91 9.71 7.60
C GLU A 207 3.69 8.73 8.77
N ASP A 208 2.53 8.77 9.43
CA ASP A 208 2.18 7.84 10.52
C ASP A 208 2.12 6.39 10.02
N VAL A 209 1.64 6.20 8.78
CA VAL A 209 1.64 4.87 8.12
C VAL A 209 3.07 4.43 7.77
N ALA A 210 3.90 5.35 7.30
CA ALA A 210 5.31 5.08 6.99
C ALA A 210 6.09 4.66 8.26
N GLU A 211 5.83 5.28 9.40
CA GLU A 211 6.37 4.88 10.71
C GLU A 211 5.97 3.43 11.08
N CYS A 212 4.74 3.04 10.82
CA CYS A 212 4.28 1.66 11.02
C CYS A 212 5.05 0.66 10.12
N VAL A 213 5.32 1.03 8.88
CA VAL A 213 6.15 0.23 7.96
C VAL A 213 7.57 0.12 8.50
N LEU A 214 8.20 1.23 8.90
CA LEU A 214 9.54 1.22 9.50
C LEU A 214 9.58 0.38 10.77
N PHE A 215 8.55 0.45 11.62
CA PHE A 215 8.46 -0.40 12.80
C PHE A 215 8.54 -1.88 12.43
N ALA A 216 7.76 -2.36 11.45
CA ALA A 216 7.79 -3.75 11.03
C ALA A 216 9.16 -4.16 10.45
N LEU A 217 9.73 -3.31 9.59
CA LEU A 217 10.99 -3.58 8.91
C LEU A 217 12.19 -3.68 9.87
N THR A 218 12.16 -2.92 10.94
CA THR A 218 13.28 -2.79 11.90
C THR A 218 13.21 -3.75 13.09
N ARG A 219 12.30 -4.74 13.09
CA ARG A 219 12.28 -5.78 14.12
C ARG A 219 13.44 -6.77 13.94
N PRO A 220 13.85 -7.48 14.99
CA PRO A 220 14.84 -8.55 14.88
C PRO A 220 14.47 -9.57 13.79
N ALA A 221 15.46 -10.19 13.18
CA ALA A 221 15.25 -11.07 12.01
C ALA A 221 14.33 -12.27 12.27
N ASN A 222 14.25 -12.73 13.53
CA ASN A 222 13.36 -13.81 13.96
C ASN A 222 11.95 -13.36 14.33
N VAL A 223 11.64 -12.05 14.19
CA VAL A 223 10.32 -11.49 14.53
C VAL A 223 9.61 -11.09 13.25
N ASN A 224 8.48 -11.72 12.98
CA ASN A 224 7.53 -11.28 11.96
C ASN A 224 6.40 -10.50 12.64
N VAL A 225 6.11 -9.32 12.14
CA VAL A 225 4.90 -8.56 12.51
C VAL A 225 3.86 -8.88 11.47
N ASP A 226 2.89 -9.72 11.78
CA ASP A 226 1.92 -10.20 10.80
C ASP A 226 1.00 -9.08 10.32
N GLU A 227 0.53 -8.23 11.25
CA GLU A 227 -0.37 -7.15 10.92
C GLU A 227 -0.18 -5.93 11.81
N ILE A 228 -0.32 -4.74 11.22
CA ILE A 228 -0.43 -3.47 11.94
C ILE A 228 -1.69 -2.77 11.48
N VAL A 229 -2.60 -2.51 12.42
CA VAL A 229 -3.80 -1.71 12.16
C VAL A 229 -3.57 -0.32 12.75
N VAL A 230 -3.66 0.72 11.92
CA VAL A 230 -3.48 2.10 12.34
C VAL A 230 -4.68 2.95 11.92
N THR A 231 -5.34 3.58 12.90
CA THR A 231 -6.54 4.40 12.68
C THR A 231 -6.39 5.75 13.37
N ALA A 232 -7.12 6.76 12.87
CA ALA A 232 -7.30 7.98 13.62
C ALA A 232 -7.94 7.67 14.99
N LEU A 233 -7.59 8.45 16.02
CA LEU A 233 -8.17 8.28 17.33
C LEU A 233 -9.71 8.43 17.30
N ALA A 234 -10.20 9.29 16.42
CA ALA A 234 -11.63 9.49 16.17
C ALA A 234 -12.30 8.37 15.36
N GLN A 235 -11.57 7.35 14.88
CA GLN A 235 -12.10 6.29 14.03
C GLN A 235 -12.16 4.95 14.76
N SER A 236 -13.37 4.36 14.88
CA SER A 236 -13.56 3.03 15.48
C SER A 236 -13.79 1.91 14.46
N SER A 237 -14.14 2.24 13.21
CA SER A 237 -14.33 1.27 12.12
C SER A 237 -14.19 1.94 10.75
N GLY A 238 -14.29 1.20 9.66
CA GLY A 238 -14.28 1.75 8.30
C GLY A 238 -15.41 2.77 8.01
N ALA A 239 -16.50 2.74 8.79
CA ALA A 239 -17.65 3.61 8.61
C ALA A 239 -17.84 4.63 9.75
N ARG A 240 -17.35 4.33 10.96
CA ARG A 240 -17.66 5.11 12.15
C ARG A 240 -16.49 6.01 12.52
N ILE A 241 -16.69 7.30 12.28
CA ILE A 241 -15.73 8.37 12.56
C ILE A 241 -16.45 9.44 13.38
N LEU A 242 -15.84 9.84 14.49
CA LEU A 242 -16.30 10.99 15.27
C LEU A 242 -15.92 12.28 14.55
N ARG A 243 -16.88 13.19 14.39
CA ARG A 243 -16.66 14.52 13.81
C ARG A 243 -16.95 15.59 14.85
N GLU A 244 -16.30 16.73 14.70
CA GLU A 244 -16.61 17.93 15.49
C GLU A 244 -17.95 18.49 15.02
N GLU A 245 -18.73 19.09 15.95
CA GLU A 245 -20.04 19.72 15.66
C GLU A 245 -19.85 21.11 15.02
#